data_af86ef242d90799446b009d5e04ed789
#
_entry.id   af86ef242d90799446b009d5e04ed789
#
_cell.length_a   1.000
_cell.length_b   1.000
_cell.length_c   1.000
_cell.angle_alpha   90.00
_cell.angle_beta   90.00
_cell.angle_gamma   90.00
#
_symmetry.space_group_name_H-M   'P 1'
#
loop_
_entity.id
_entity.type
_entity.pdbx_description
1 polymer ?
#
loop_
_entity_poly.entity_id
_entity_poly.type
_entity_poly.pdbx_seq_one_letter_code
_entity_poly.pdbx_strand_id
1 'polypeptide(L)'
;MKILISDPLAKEGIERLKKERGLEVTEAINLEEKELIETIAQYHALIVRSETKVTKEVIDVASHLRVIARAGTGLDNIDVEAATKRGIIVMNAPEGNTISAAEHTISMMLALSRNIPQAYLSLKEKRWDRKRFMGTEVYGKILGIVGLGRIGSEVAKRAQGLEMRVIAYDPFVSSEKAEERGITLFELEELLPQVDYLTVHTPLTSHTKGMIGEREIGLMKKGARIINCARGGIIEEDALYKALKQGKIAGAALDVFEKGKPFDSPLLELDSIVFTPHLGASTEEAQKRVAIVIASQVMDALKGGEVRNVVSLSTLSSFEKISP
;
A
#
# COMPACT_ATOMS: atom_id res chain seq x y z
N MET A 1 17.27 -15.41 23.00
CA MET A 1 17.53 -14.54 21.83
C MET A 1 16.83 -13.21 22.04
N LYS A 2 17.45 -12.10 21.61
CA LYS A 2 16.91 -10.74 21.81
C LYS A 2 16.18 -10.24 20.57
N ILE A 3 15.00 -9.64 20.76
CA ILE A 3 14.16 -9.06 19.71
C ILE A 3 13.98 -7.57 20.01
N LEU A 4 14.24 -6.72 19.03
CA LEU A 4 13.94 -5.29 19.08
C LEU A 4 12.66 -5.00 18.28
N ILE A 5 11.74 -4.27 18.88
CA ILE A 5 10.56 -3.70 18.23
C ILE A 5 10.76 -2.19 18.22
N SER A 6 10.93 -1.61 17.02
CA SER A 6 11.25 -0.18 16.87
C SER A 6 10.07 0.69 16.38
N ASP A 7 8.97 0.06 15.96
CA ASP A 7 7.72 0.74 15.61
C ASP A 7 6.56 0.21 16.45
N PRO A 8 5.48 0.99 16.67
CA PRO A 8 4.32 0.55 17.42
C PRO A 8 3.71 -0.74 16.86
N LEU A 9 3.55 -1.76 17.68
CA LEU A 9 2.97 -3.05 17.36
C LEU A 9 1.78 -3.34 18.29
N ALA A 10 0.75 -4.05 17.80
CA ALA A 10 -0.40 -4.41 18.60
C ALA A 10 0.00 -5.36 19.74
N LYS A 11 -0.62 -5.15 20.91
CA LYS A 11 -0.30 -5.87 22.18
C LYS A 11 -0.30 -7.39 22.01
N GLU A 12 -1.23 -7.93 21.24
CA GLU A 12 -1.37 -9.36 20.99
C GLU A 12 -0.12 -10.00 20.39
N GLY A 13 0.58 -9.29 19.49
CA GLY A 13 1.86 -9.73 18.94
C GLY A 13 2.98 -9.66 19.97
N ILE A 14 3.06 -8.55 20.71
CA ILE A 14 4.08 -8.33 21.76
C ILE A 14 3.95 -9.37 22.86
N GLU A 15 2.74 -9.58 23.38
CA GLU A 15 2.47 -10.57 24.42
C GLU A 15 2.80 -11.99 23.97
N ARG A 16 2.53 -12.32 22.71
CA ARG A 16 2.88 -13.62 22.14
C ARG A 16 4.39 -13.84 22.15
N LEU A 17 5.18 -12.83 21.76
CA LEU A 17 6.65 -12.88 21.80
C LEU A 17 7.17 -12.98 23.23
N LYS A 18 6.62 -12.19 24.17
CA LYS A 18 7.05 -12.17 25.59
C LYS A 18 6.74 -13.46 26.34
N LYS A 19 5.69 -14.19 25.95
CA LYS A 19 5.34 -15.50 26.53
C LYS A 19 6.27 -16.64 26.09
N GLU A 20 7.04 -16.42 25.03
CA GLU A 20 7.86 -17.46 24.44
C GLU A 20 9.18 -17.61 25.21
N ARG A 21 9.46 -18.83 25.69
CA ARG A 21 10.69 -19.12 26.45
C ARG A 21 11.95 -18.89 25.62
N GLY A 22 12.93 -18.23 26.21
CA GLY A 22 14.22 -17.95 25.58
C GLY A 22 14.23 -16.74 24.65
N LEU A 23 13.13 -15.97 24.60
CA LEU A 23 13.06 -14.67 23.92
C LEU A 23 13.05 -13.53 24.93
N GLU A 24 13.85 -12.52 24.67
CA GLU A 24 13.89 -11.24 25.38
C GLU A 24 13.41 -10.17 24.41
N VAL A 25 12.31 -9.49 24.72
CA VAL A 25 11.68 -8.51 23.83
C VAL A 25 11.87 -7.11 24.40
N THR A 26 12.51 -6.26 23.61
CA THR A 26 12.70 -4.83 23.90
C THR A 26 11.82 -4.02 22.97
N GLU A 27 11.00 -3.16 23.54
CA GLU A 27 10.23 -2.14 22.82
C GLU A 27 10.96 -0.80 22.94
N ALA A 28 11.53 -0.31 21.85
CA ALA A 28 12.18 1.00 21.76
C ALA A 28 11.64 1.74 20.55
N ILE A 29 10.52 2.40 20.74
CA ILE A 29 9.71 3.01 19.69
C ILE A 29 10.27 4.39 19.31
N ASN A 30 10.22 4.73 18.01
CA ASN A 30 10.67 6.00 17.45
C ASN A 30 12.19 6.24 17.60
N LEU A 31 12.99 5.19 17.50
CA LEU A 31 14.44 5.34 17.44
C LEU A 31 14.84 6.11 16.18
N GLU A 32 15.67 7.14 16.35
CA GLU A 32 16.39 7.77 15.24
C GLU A 32 17.37 6.76 14.61
N GLU A 33 17.72 6.93 13.35
CA GLU A 33 18.63 5.99 12.64
C GLU A 33 19.96 5.81 13.40
N LYS A 34 20.51 6.88 13.98
CA LYS A 34 21.75 6.81 14.78
C LYS A 34 21.60 5.95 16.03
N GLU A 35 20.48 6.10 16.74
CA GLU A 35 20.19 5.30 17.93
C GLU A 35 19.97 3.83 17.58
N LEU A 36 19.34 3.56 16.44
CA LEU A 36 19.16 2.21 15.93
C LEU A 36 20.52 1.57 15.58
N ILE A 37 21.43 2.30 14.92
CA ILE A 37 22.80 1.87 14.63
C ILE A 37 23.57 1.50 15.90
N GLU A 38 23.47 2.31 16.95
CA GLU A 38 24.14 2.06 18.22
C GLU A 38 23.56 0.86 18.98
N THR A 39 22.30 0.53 18.77
CA THR A 39 21.56 -0.43 19.58
C THR A 39 21.48 -1.80 18.92
N ILE A 40 21.36 -1.89 17.60
CA ILE A 40 20.95 -3.09 16.86
C ILE A 40 21.92 -4.27 16.98
N ALA A 41 23.20 -4.03 17.19
CA ALA A 41 24.25 -5.06 17.15
C ALA A 41 24.01 -6.23 18.11
N GLN A 42 23.31 -6.04 19.22
CA GLN A 42 23.03 -7.07 20.23
C GLN A 42 21.75 -7.90 19.95
N TYR A 43 20.92 -7.53 18.96
CA TYR A 43 19.65 -8.16 18.68
C TYR A 43 19.74 -9.23 17.58
N HIS A 44 18.89 -10.24 17.69
CA HIS A 44 18.79 -11.36 16.76
C HIS A 44 17.65 -11.17 15.75
N ALA A 45 16.62 -10.40 16.14
CA ALA A 45 15.54 -10.01 15.27
C ALA A 45 15.17 -8.54 15.47
N LEU A 46 14.76 -7.88 14.38
CA LEU A 46 14.22 -6.53 14.35
C LEU A 46 12.81 -6.57 13.77
N ILE A 47 11.84 -6.05 14.49
CA ILE A 47 10.46 -5.87 14.02
C ILE A 47 10.20 -4.40 13.78
N VAL A 48 9.85 -4.06 12.54
CA VAL A 48 9.55 -2.69 12.10
C VAL A 48 8.17 -2.59 11.44
N ARG A 49 7.70 -1.37 11.27
CA ARG A 49 6.57 -1.04 10.40
C ARG A 49 7.03 -0.08 9.28
N SER A 50 6.45 1.10 9.16
CA SER A 50 6.73 2.05 8.08
C SER A 50 7.61 3.22 8.49
N GLU A 51 7.79 3.47 9.78
CA GLU A 51 8.50 4.65 10.29
C GLU A 51 10.00 4.42 10.40
N THR A 52 10.40 3.27 10.97
CA THR A 52 11.82 2.90 11.08
C THR A 52 12.40 2.57 9.70
N LYS A 53 13.48 3.23 9.33
CA LYS A 53 14.28 2.92 8.14
C LYS A 53 15.39 1.94 8.50
N VAL A 54 15.43 0.80 7.81
CA VAL A 54 16.48 -0.21 7.96
C VAL A 54 17.41 -0.10 6.76
N THR A 55 18.31 0.87 6.85
CA THR A 55 19.28 1.20 5.78
C THR A 55 20.44 0.23 5.77
N LYS A 56 21.28 0.31 4.74
CA LYS A 56 22.52 -0.47 4.66
C LYS A 56 23.42 -0.22 5.88
N GLU A 57 23.49 1.01 6.37
CA GLU A 57 24.29 1.42 7.52
C GLU A 57 23.83 0.70 8.80
N VAL A 58 22.52 0.59 9.03
CA VAL A 58 21.93 -0.18 10.13
C VAL A 58 22.27 -1.66 9.99
N ILE A 59 22.16 -2.21 8.78
CA ILE A 59 22.41 -3.63 8.50
C ILE A 59 23.90 -3.97 8.68
N ASP A 60 24.81 -3.10 8.27
CA ASP A 60 26.25 -3.33 8.33
C ASP A 60 26.79 -3.48 9.77
N VAL A 61 26.17 -2.83 10.76
CA VAL A 61 26.58 -2.94 12.17
C VAL A 61 25.83 -4.04 12.93
N ALA A 62 24.79 -4.61 12.36
CA ALA A 62 23.90 -5.60 13.00
C ALA A 62 24.53 -7.00 13.02
N SER A 63 25.58 -7.21 13.85
CA SER A 63 26.42 -8.41 13.84
C SER A 63 25.69 -9.71 14.23
N HIS A 64 24.64 -9.64 15.06
CA HIS A 64 23.87 -10.80 15.52
C HIS A 64 22.50 -10.93 14.83
N LEU A 65 22.13 -9.98 13.97
CA LEU A 65 20.80 -9.94 13.36
C LEU A 65 20.62 -11.10 12.36
N ARG A 66 19.54 -11.85 12.52
CA ARG A 66 19.18 -12.98 11.66
C ARG A 66 17.90 -12.72 10.90
N VAL A 67 17.01 -11.88 11.47
CA VAL A 67 15.66 -11.65 10.95
C VAL A 67 15.32 -10.17 11.02
N ILE A 68 14.83 -9.63 9.90
CA ILE A 68 14.13 -8.36 9.83
C ILE A 68 12.68 -8.66 9.44
N ALA A 69 11.74 -8.32 10.29
CA ALA A 69 10.33 -8.60 10.07
C ALA A 69 9.52 -7.29 9.97
N ARG A 70 8.93 -7.06 8.80
CA ARG A 70 8.10 -5.90 8.58
C ARG A 70 6.64 -6.21 8.90
N ALA A 71 6.10 -5.58 9.94
CA ALA A 71 4.70 -5.69 10.34
C ALA A 71 3.79 -4.91 9.37
N GLY A 72 3.59 -5.48 8.18
CA GLY A 72 2.80 -4.96 7.06
C GLY A 72 3.25 -5.57 5.73
N THR A 73 2.83 -5.00 4.59
CA THR A 73 3.05 -5.59 3.25
C THR A 73 4.27 -5.03 2.53
N GLY A 74 4.43 -3.70 2.47
CA GLY A 74 5.52 -3.06 1.72
C GLY A 74 6.87 -3.21 2.44
N LEU A 75 7.97 -3.04 1.71
CA LEU A 75 9.34 -3.13 2.24
C LEU A 75 10.16 -1.89 1.86
N ASP A 76 9.50 -0.83 1.48
CA ASP A 76 10.10 0.39 0.94
C ASP A 76 11.08 1.07 1.92
N ASN A 77 10.99 0.74 3.21
CA ASN A 77 11.85 1.25 4.28
C ASN A 77 12.97 0.29 4.70
N ILE A 78 13.17 -0.83 3.99
CA ILE A 78 14.19 -1.85 4.31
C ILE A 78 15.08 -2.05 3.08
N ASP A 79 16.40 -1.96 3.27
CA ASP A 79 17.38 -2.38 2.25
C ASP A 79 17.47 -3.91 2.21
N VAL A 80 16.56 -4.50 1.41
CA VAL A 80 16.45 -5.95 1.26
C VAL A 80 17.69 -6.55 0.60
N GLU A 81 18.36 -5.78 -0.28
CA GLU A 81 19.57 -6.23 -0.96
C GLU A 81 20.74 -6.37 0.03
N ALA A 82 20.97 -5.33 0.85
CA ALA A 82 21.99 -5.38 1.89
C ALA A 82 21.72 -6.50 2.91
N ALA A 83 20.48 -6.66 3.34
CA ALA A 83 20.08 -7.74 4.26
C ALA A 83 20.35 -9.12 3.65
N THR A 84 19.97 -9.34 2.39
CA THR A 84 20.17 -10.62 1.69
C THR A 84 21.67 -10.95 1.54
N LYS A 85 22.51 -9.97 1.17
CA LYS A 85 23.96 -10.15 1.06
C LYS A 85 24.60 -10.58 2.38
N ARG A 86 24.02 -10.21 3.50
CA ARG A 86 24.48 -10.61 4.85
C ARG A 86 23.81 -11.87 5.39
N GLY A 87 22.97 -12.53 4.59
CA GLY A 87 22.23 -13.72 5.00
C GLY A 87 21.13 -13.45 6.05
N ILE A 88 20.67 -12.19 6.18
CA ILE A 88 19.60 -11.82 7.06
C ILE A 88 18.25 -12.09 6.36
N ILE A 89 17.37 -12.82 7.01
CA ILE A 89 16.04 -13.14 6.50
C ILE A 89 15.16 -11.88 6.61
N VAL A 90 14.61 -11.41 5.49
CA VAL A 90 13.61 -10.35 5.48
C VAL A 90 12.23 -10.97 5.24
N MET A 91 11.26 -10.67 6.10
CA MET A 91 9.89 -11.18 5.99
C MET A 91 8.85 -10.08 6.22
N ASN A 92 7.66 -10.29 5.68
CA ASN A 92 6.54 -9.38 5.84
C ASN A 92 5.23 -10.11 6.18
N ALA A 93 4.11 -9.36 6.33
CA ALA A 93 2.78 -9.89 6.59
C ALA A 93 1.79 -9.44 5.49
N PRO A 94 1.87 -9.98 4.26
CA PRO A 94 1.14 -9.48 3.11
C PRO A 94 -0.38 -9.69 3.18
N GLU A 95 -0.85 -10.59 4.04
CA GLU A 95 -2.28 -10.91 4.19
C GLU A 95 -2.98 -10.07 5.25
N GLY A 96 -2.21 -9.50 6.18
CA GLY A 96 -2.75 -8.87 7.38
C GLY A 96 -3.61 -7.62 7.12
N ASN A 97 -3.33 -6.87 6.07
CA ASN A 97 -4.00 -5.61 5.74
C ASN A 97 -4.83 -5.65 4.44
N THR A 98 -4.97 -6.81 3.80
CA THR A 98 -5.66 -6.94 2.50
C THR A 98 -7.07 -6.38 2.54
N ILE A 99 -7.87 -6.79 3.52
CA ILE A 99 -9.27 -6.35 3.67
C ILE A 99 -9.33 -4.84 3.97
N SER A 100 -8.54 -4.38 4.92
CA SER A 100 -8.49 -2.97 5.32
C SER A 100 -8.15 -2.04 4.14
N ALA A 101 -7.11 -2.39 3.37
CA ALA A 101 -6.72 -1.60 2.20
C ALA A 101 -7.80 -1.59 1.10
N ALA A 102 -8.48 -2.73 0.88
CA ALA A 102 -9.56 -2.81 -0.07
C ALA A 102 -10.78 -1.96 0.36
N GLU A 103 -11.16 -2.01 1.63
CA GLU A 103 -12.24 -1.20 2.18
C GLU A 103 -11.90 0.29 2.15
N HIS A 104 -10.66 0.64 2.46
CA HIS A 104 -10.19 2.02 2.37
C HIS A 104 -10.27 2.54 0.93
N THR A 105 -9.84 1.75 -0.06
CA THR A 105 -9.93 2.11 -1.48
C THR A 105 -11.38 2.39 -1.91
N ILE A 106 -12.32 1.53 -1.54
CA ILE A 106 -13.75 1.73 -1.84
C ILE A 106 -14.29 2.96 -1.10
N SER A 107 -13.91 3.16 0.15
CA SER A 107 -14.31 4.33 0.94
C SER A 107 -13.82 5.64 0.31
N MET A 108 -12.57 5.68 -0.15
CA MET A 108 -11.97 6.81 -0.86
C MET A 108 -12.68 7.07 -2.19
N MET A 109 -12.99 6.02 -2.96
CA MET A 109 -13.74 6.12 -4.22
C MET A 109 -15.14 6.70 -3.98
N LEU A 110 -15.87 6.24 -2.96
CA LEU A 110 -17.21 6.74 -2.63
C LEU A 110 -17.15 8.16 -2.07
N ALA A 111 -16.17 8.48 -1.21
CA ALA A 111 -15.97 9.82 -0.68
C ALA A 111 -15.71 10.84 -1.80
N LEU A 112 -14.86 10.46 -2.78
CA LEU A 112 -14.58 11.24 -3.98
C LEU A 112 -15.85 11.43 -4.84
N SER A 113 -16.60 10.35 -5.09
CA SER A 113 -17.80 10.36 -5.92
C SER A 113 -18.90 11.24 -5.37
N ARG A 114 -18.97 11.40 -4.06
CA ARG A 114 -20.04 12.10 -3.35
C ARG A 114 -19.58 13.41 -2.69
N ASN A 115 -18.33 13.87 -2.93
CA ASN A 115 -17.75 15.09 -2.37
C ASN A 115 -17.85 15.15 -0.82
N ILE A 116 -17.70 14.00 -0.13
CA ILE A 116 -17.98 13.88 1.31
C ILE A 116 -17.10 14.79 2.15
N PRO A 117 -15.75 14.82 2.00
CA PRO A 117 -14.89 15.68 2.80
C PRO A 117 -15.19 17.16 2.61
N GLN A 118 -15.42 17.60 1.37
CA GLN A 118 -15.71 18.99 1.04
C GLN A 118 -17.09 19.43 1.60
N ALA A 119 -18.09 18.56 1.49
CA ALA A 119 -19.41 18.81 2.06
C ALA A 119 -19.36 18.88 3.60
N TYR A 120 -18.59 17.99 4.23
CA TYR A 120 -18.37 18.00 5.67
C TYR A 120 -17.73 19.32 6.14
N LEU A 121 -16.66 19.77 5.47
CA LEU A 121 -15.99 21.04 5.79
C LEU A 121 -16.92 22.24 5.62
N SER A 122 -17.73 22.28 4.53
CA SER A 122 -18.71 23.34 4.29
C SER A 122 -19.72 23.46 5.44
N LEU A 123 -20.22 22.34 5.94
CA LEU A 123 -21.13 22.34 7.09
C LEU A 123 -20.45 22.80 8.39
N LYS A 124 -19.20 22.42 8.62
CA LYS A 124 -18.42 22.91 9.78
C LYS A 124 -18.23 24.44 9.74
N GLU A 125 -18.12 25.00 8.54
CA GLU A 125 -18.05 26.42 8.28
C GLU A 125 -19.45 27.08 8.23
N LYS A 126 -20.52 26.36 8.62
CA LYS A 126 -21.92 26.80 8.65
C LYS A 126 -22.45 27.20 7.27
N ARG A 127 -21.96 26.62 6.18
CA ARG A 127 -22.46 26.82 4.83
C ARG A 127 -23.34 25.64 4.38
N TRP A 128 -24.48 25.93 3.75
CA TRP A 128 -25.46 24.97 3.27
C TRP A 128 -25.46 24.91 1.73
N ASP A 129 -24.38 24.50 1.10
CA ASP A 129 -24.14 24.61 -0.34
C ASP A 129 -24.49 23.32 -1.12
N ARG A 130 -25.73 22.83 -1.02
CA ARG A 130 -26.17 21.55 -1.61
C ARG A 130 -25.83 21.40 -3.10
N LYS A 131 -26.02 22.46 -3.89
CA LYS A 131 -25.79 22.42 -5.35
C LYS A 131 -24.34 22.25 -5.73
N ARG A 132 -23.40 22.75 -4.89
CA ARG A 132 -21.97 22.65 -5.11
C ARG A 132 -21.48 21.20 -5.02
N PHE A 133 -22.13 20.37 -4.21
CA PHE A 133 -21.71 19.01 -3.91
C PHE A 133 -22.54 17.95 -4.64
N MET A 134 -23.07 18.27 -5.84
CA MET A 134 -23.72 17.29 -6.72
C MET A 134 -22.70 16.19 -7.05
N GLY A 135 -22.98 14.96 -6.61
CA GLY A 135 -22.10 13.81 -6.79
C GLY A 135 -22.45 12.96 -8.02
N THR A 136 -21.76 11.83 -8.12
CA THR A 136 -21.95 10.82 -9.15
C THR A 136 -22.21 9.47 -8.51
N GLU A 137 -23.14 8.68 -9.04
CA GLU A 137 -23.35 7.28 -8.66
C GLU A 137 -22.26 6.40 -9.26
N VAL A 138 -21.85 5.36 -8.51
CA VAL A 138 -20.91 4.35 -9.02
C VAL A 138 -21.62 3.18 -9.70
N TYR A 139 -22.93 3.02 -9.49
CA TYR A 139 -23.77 2.02 -10.12
C TYR A 139 -23.61 2.05 -11.65
N GLY A 140 -23.40 0.87 -12.24
CA GLY A 140 -23.22 0.71 -13.69
C GLY A 140 -21.96 1.34 -14.29
N LYS A 141 -21.09 1.95 -13.48
CA LYS A 141 -19.81 2.53 -13.92
C LYS A 141 -18.75 1.45 -14.08
N ILE A 142 -17.75 1.74 -14.90
CA ILE A 142 -16.62 0.82 -15.15
C ILE A 142 -15.47 1.20 -14.22
N LEU A 143 -15.07 0.24 -13.37
CA LEU A 143 -13.85 0.31 -12.57
C LEU A 143 -12.73 -0.46 -13.27
N GLY A 144 -11.67 0.22 -13.67
CA GLY A 144 -10.41 -0.38 -14.09
C GLY A 144 -9.49 -0.61 -12.89
N ILE A 145 -8.98 -1.83 -12.76
CA ILE A 145 -8.04 -2.21 -11.71
C ILE A 145 -6.69 -2.54 -12.34
N VAL A 146 -5.65 -1.80 -11.97
CA VAL A 146 -4.26 -2.09 -12.34
C VAL A 146 -3.61 -2.85 -11.19
N GLY A 147 -3.38 -4.15 -11.40
CA GLY A 147 -2.93 -5.08 -10.37
C GLY A 147 -4.07 -5.84 -9.70
N LEU A 148 -4.32 -7.08 -10.15
CA LEU A 148 -5.38 -7.97 -9.65
C LEU A 148 -4.85 -8.98 -8.61
N GLY A 149 -3.89 -8.54 -7.78
CA GLY A 149 -3.34 -9.29 -6.65
C GLY A 149 -4.35 -9.42 -5.49
N ARG A 150 -3.83 -9.64 -4.26
CA ARG A 150 -4.68 -9.80 -3.06
C ARG A 150 -5.64 -8.62 -2.85
N ILE A 151 -5.11 -7.40 -2.82
CA ILE A 151 -5.92 -6.19 -2.57
C ILE A 151 -6.82 -5.88 -3.75
N GLY A 152 -6.30 -5.88 -4.99
CA GLY A 152 -7.09 -5.61 -6.19
C GLY A 152 -8.28 -6.56 -6.35
N SER A 153 -8.12 -7.85 -6.03
CA SER A 153 -9.21 -8.83 -6.04
C SER A 153 -10.29 -8.53 -5.00
N GLU A 154 -9.90 -8.11 -3.79
CA GLU A 154 -10.86 -7.72 -2.75
C GLU A 154 -11.57 -6.39 -3.05
N VAL A 155 -10.89 -5.47 -3.76
CA VAL A 155 -11.51 -4.25 -4.30
C VAL A 155 -12.53 -4.60 -5.39
N ALA A 156 -12.16 -5.48 -6.33
CA ALA A 156 -13.05 -5.96 -7.39
C ALA A 156 -14.34 -6.54 -6.84
N LYS A 157 -14.24 -7.46 -5.86
CA LYS A 157 -15.37 -8.08 -5.19
C LYS A 157 -16.33 -7.05 -4.57
N ARG A 158 -15.80 -6.01 -3.92
CA ARG A 158 -16.61 -4.95 -3.31
C ARG A 158 -17.23 -4.03 -4.34
N ALA A 159 -16.49 -3.70 -5.40
CA ALA A 159 -17.00 -2.89 -6.50
C ALA A 159 -18.14 -3.62 -7.26
N GLN A 160 -18.01 -4.93 -7.47
CA GLN A 160 -19.10 -5.74 -8.02
C GLN A 160 -20.34 -5.77 -7.10
N GLY A 161 -20.14 -5.77 -5.77
CA GLY A 161 -21.22 -5.62 -4.79
C GLY A 161 -21.92 -4.24 -4.84
N LEU A 162 -21.26 -3.22 -5.39
CA LEU A 162 -21.83 -1.92 -5.72
C LEU A 162 -22.38 -1.85 -7.16
N GLU A 163 -22.50 -2.99 -7.81
CA GLU A 163 -23.02 -3.14 -9.17
C GLU A 163 -22.18 -2.37 -10.23
N MET A 164 -20.88 -2.20 -9.97
CA MET A 164 -19.93 -1.72 -10.97
C MET A 164 -19.50 -2.85 -11.90
N ARG A 165 -19.25 -2.53 -13.17
CA ARG A 165 -18.52 -3.42 -14.07
C ARG A 165 -17.03 -3.30 -13.78
N VAL A 166 -16.37 -4.43 -13.49
CA VAL A 166 -14.93 -4.46 -13.19
C VAL A 166 -14.18 -5.04 -14.37
N ILE A 167 -13.13 -4.35 -14.80
CA ILE A 167 -12.12 -4.81 -15.76
C ILE A 167 -10.73 -4.61 -15.16
N ALA A 168 -9.74 -5.38 -15.58
CA ALA A 168 -8.42 -5.28 -14.96
C ALA A 168 -7.27 -5.42 -15.97
N TYR A 169 -6.11 -4.91 -15.57
CA TYR A 169 -4.80 -5.19 -16.14
C TYR A 169 -3.93 -5.82 -15.08
N ASP A 170 -3.40 -7.00 -15.35
CA ASP A 170 -2.40 -7.68 -14.53
C ASP A 170 -1.63 -8.69 -15.38
N PRO A 171 -0.31 -8.50 -15.62
CA PRO A 171 0.48 -9.40 -16.47
C PRO A 171 0.79 -10.76 -15.83
N PHE A 172 0.43 -10.96 -14.53
CA PHE A 172 0.73 -12.19 -13.79
C PHE A 172 -0.50 -13.07 -13.54
N VAL A 173 -1.69 -12.56 -13.83
CA VAL A 173 -2.96 -13.29 -13.65
C VAL A 173 -3.43 -13.83 -14.99
N SER A 174 -3.75 -15.12 -15.05
CA SER A 174 -4.31 -15.69 -16.30
C SER A 174 -5.77 -15.26 -16.51
N SER A 175 -6.20 -15.23 -17.78
CA SER A 175 -7.57 -14.85 -18.15
C SER A 175 -8.60 -15.74 -17.47
N GLU A 176 -8.34 -17.05 -17.37
CA GLU A 176 -9.25 -18.01 -16.73
C GLU A 176 -9.48 -17.66 -15.24
N LYS A 177 -8.41 -17.32 -14.51
CA LYS A 177 -8.51 -16.93 -13.09
C LYS A 177 -9.25 -15.61 -12.88
N ALA A 178 -9.15 -14.69 -13.83
CA ALA A 178 -9.88 -13.43 -13.78
C ALA A 178 -11.37 -13.67 -14.11
N GLU A 179 -11.66 -14.47 -15.13
CA GLU A 179 -13.02 -14.83 -15.55
C GLU A 179 -13.81 -15.58 -14.46
N GLU A 180 -13.15 -16.46 -13.68
CA GLU A 180 -13.75 -17.10 -12.49
C GLU A 180 -14.29 -16.10 -11.47
N ARG A 181 -13.76 -14.86 -11.48
CA ARG A 181 -14.17 -13.74 -10.62
C ARG A 181 -15.11 -12.76 -11.32
N GLY A 182 -15.53 -13.06 -12.55
CA GLY A 182 -16.34 -12.16 -13.38
C GLY A 182 -15.60 -10.92 -13.84
N ILE A 183 -14.26 -11.00 -14.03
CA ILE A 183 -13.40 -9.90 -14.44
C ILE A 183 -12.78 -10.21 -15.79
N THR A 184 -12.85 -9.27 -16.72
CA THR A 184 -12.15 -9.36 -18.00
C THR A 184 -10.81 -8.65 -17.92
N LEU A 185 -9.74 -9.32 -18.35
CA LEU A 185 -8.41 -8.69 -18.48
C LEU A 185 -8.29 -7.97 -19.83
N PHE A 186 -7.57 -6.86 -19.80
CA PHE A 186 -7.20 -6.07 -20.94
C PHE A 186 -5.74 -5.63 -20.83
N GLU A 187 -5.09 -5.32 -21.96
CA GLU A 187 -3.86 -4.54 -21.93
C GLU A 187 -4.14 -3.14 -21.41
N LEU A 188 -3.13 -2.51 -20.77
CA LEU A 188 -3.33 -1.22 -20.11
C LEU A 188 -3.92 -0.16 -21.04
N GLU A 189 -3.40 -0.06 -22.25
CA GLU A 189 -3.86 0.90 -23.26
C GLU A 189 -5.30 0.65 -23.73
N GLU A 190 -5.76 -0.59 -23.71
CA GLU A 190 -7.13 -0.98 -24.06
C GLU A 190 -8.10 -0.76 -22.89
N LEU A 191 -7.62 -0.89 -21.65
CA LEU A 191 -8.39 -0.67 -20.44
C LEU A 191 -8.71 0.81 -20.23
N LEU A 192 -7.71 1.69 -20.38
CA LEU A 192 -7.81 3.11 -20.01
C LEU A 192 -8.95 3.86 -20.69
N PRO A 193 -9.24 3.69 -22.02
CA PRO A 193 -10.36 4.38 -22.67
C PRO A 193 -11.74 3.92 -22.19
N GLN A 194 -11.84 2.80 -21.50
CA GLN A 194 -13.12 2.22 -21.07
C GLN A 194 -13.54 2.66 -19.67
N VAL A 195 -12.60 3.12 -18.82
CA VAL A 195 -12.85 3.28 -17.39
C VAL A 195 -13.51 4.62 -17.03
N ASP A 196 -14.43 4.57 -16.09
CA ASP A 196 -14.97 5.73 -15.38
C ASP A 196 -14.17 5.99 -14.09
N TYR A 197 -13.62 4.93 -13.51
CA TYR A 197 -12.73 4.95 -12.34
C TYR A 197 -11.52 4.06 -12.60
N LEU A 198 -10.33 4.54 -12.26
CA LEU A 198 -9.09 3.76 -12.27
C LEU A 198 -8.57 3.63 -10.85
N THR A 199 -8.20 2.42 -10.44
CA THR A 199 -7.49 2.20 -9.17
C THR A 199 -6.25 1.34 -9.39
N VAL A 200 -5.17 1.66 -8.68
CA VAL A 200 -3.88 0.95 -8.81
C VAL A 200 -3.59 0.16 -7.54
N HIS A 201 -3.12 -1.09 -7.70
CA HIS A 201 -2.82 -2.03 -6.62
C HIS A 201 -1.56 -2.83 -6.89
N THR A 202 -0.57 -2.19 -7.53
CA THR A 202 0.75 -2.77 -7.83
C THR A 202 1.79 -2.36 -6.79
N PRO A 203 2.89 -3.12 -6.60
CA PRO A 203 4.06 -2.62 -5.91
C PRO A 203 4.72 -1.49 -6.72
N LEU A 204 5.53 -0.65 -6.06
CA LEU A 204 6.40 0.29 -6.75
C LEU A 204 7.68 -0.43 -7.16
N THR A 205 7.92 -0.51 -8.46
CA THR A 205 9.10 -1.12 -9.09
C THR A 205 9.61 -0.20 -10.20
N SER A 206 10.72 -0.56 -10.86
CA SER A 206 11.19 0.16 -12.06
C SER A 206 10.16 0.17 -13.19
N HIS A 207 9.29 -0.86 -13.30
CA HIS A 207 8.25 -0.98 -14.33
C HIS A 207 6.94 -0.27 -13.98
N THR A 208 6.65 -0.11 -12.71
CA THR A 208 5.39 0.51 -12.26
C THR A 208 5.55 1.96 -11.82
N LYS A 209 6.79 2.44 -11.68
CA LYS A 209 7.07 3.85 -11.42
C LYS A 209 6.67 4.69 -12.63
N GLY A 210 5.81 5.69 -12.39
CA GLY A 210 5.26 6.55 -13.45
C GLY A 210 4.38 5.81 -14.47
N MET A 211 3.91 4.59 -14.15
CA MET A 211 3.10 3.78 -15.05
C MET A 211 1.83 4.49 -15.54
N ILE A 212 1.28 5.37 -14.71
CA ILE A 212 0.13 6.22 -15.07
C ILE A 212 0.62 7.66 -15.15
N GLY A 213 1.14 8.01 -16.31
CA GLY A 213 1.65 9.33 -16.63
C GLY A 213 0.71 10.14 -17.54
N GLU A 214 1.25 11.19 -18.13
CA GLU A 214 0.49 12.12 -18.99
C GLU A 214 -0.18 11.40 -20.18
N ARG A 215 0.53 10.45 -20.81
CA ARG A 215 0.02 9.65 -21.93
C ARG A 215 -1.18 8.79 -21.50
N GLU A 216 -1.02 8.04 -20.42
CA GLU A 216 -2.03 7.11 -19.91
C GLU A 216 -3.28 7.86 -19.42
N ILE A 217 -3.11 8.95 -18.69
CA ILE A 217 -4.21 9.85 -18.29
C ILE A 217 -4.89 10.44 -19.54
N GLY A 218 -4.12 10.75 -20.58
CA GLY A 218 -4.63 11.21 -21.87
C GLY A 218 -5.58 10.22 -22.56
N LEU A 219 -5.34 8.91 -22.40
CA LEU A 219 -6.20 7.85 -22.96
C LEU A 219 -7.53 7.67 -22.21
N MET A 220 -7.59 8.02 -20.91
CA MET A 220 -8.79 7.82 -20.10
C MET A 220 -9.98 8.65 -20.62
N LYS A 221 -11.20 8.26 -20.24
CA LYS A 221 -12.39 9.07 -20.52
C LYS A 221 -12.25 10.46 -19.91
N LYS A 222 -12.79 11.49 -20.60
CA LYS A 222 -12.97 12.80 -19.98
C LYS A 222 -13.90 12.67 -18.78
N GLY A 223 -13.47 13.19 -17.65
CA GLY A 223 -14.24 13.12 -16.41
C GLY A 223 -14.07 11.81 -15.61
N ALA A 224 -13.15 10.94 -16.02
CA ALA A 224 -12.77 9.78 -15.23
C ALA A 224 -12.14 10.21 -13.88
N ARG A 225 -12.08 9.28 -12.94
CA ARG A 225 -11.51 9.48 -11.60
C ARG A 225 -10.41 8.46 -11.33
N ILE A 226 -9.39 8.87 -10.55
CA ILE A 226 -8.22 8.06 -10.24
C ILE A 226 -8.12 7.84 -8.74
N ILE A 227 -7.86 6.60 -8.31
CA ILE A 227 -7.67 6.23 -6.91
C ILE A 227 -6.30 5.58 -6.74
N ASN A 228 -5.52 6.03 -5.76
CA ASN A 228 -4.27 5.39 -5.39
C ASN A 228 -4.15 5.22 -3.86
N CYS A 229 -4.38 3.98 -3.41
CA CYS A 229 -4.14 3.53 -2.05
C CYS A 229 -3.03 2.46 -2.00
N ALA A 230 -2.16 2.40 -3.04
CA ALA A 230 -1.08 1.42 -3.13
C ALA A 230 0.28 2.03 -2.77
N ARG A 231 0.90 2.73 -3.71
CA ARG A 231 2.21 3.40 -3.54
C ARG A 231 2.24 4.74 -4.27
N GLY A 232 2.86 5.73 -3.65
CA GLY A 232 3.25 6.96 -4.33
C GLY A 232 4.24 6.68 -5.46
N GLY A 233 4.23 7.50 -6.50
CA GLY A 233 5.10 7.35 -7.66
C GLY A 233 4.64 6.33 -8.71
N ILE A 234 3.55 5.58 -8.51
CA ILE A 234 2.90 4.78 -9.58
C ILE A 234 2.16 5.71 -10.54
N ILE A 235 1.49 6.71 -9.99
CA ILE A 235 0.85 7.79 -10.75
C ILE A 235 1.78 8.99 -10.70
N GLU A 236 2.10 9.57 -11.84
CA GLU A 236 2.88 10.80 -11.90
C GLU A 236 2.04 11.96 -11.36
N GLU A 237 2.45 12.53 -10.22
CA GLU A 237 1.68 13.58 -9.53
C GLU A 237 1.58 14.87 -10.35
N ASP A 238 2.63 15.23 -11.11
CA ASP A 238 2.61 16.40 -11.99
C ASP A 238 1.63 16.22 -13.18
N ALA A 239 1.59 15.03 -13.77
CA ALA A 239 0.65 14.71 -14.83
C ALA A 239 -0.80 14.71 -14.33
N LEU A 240 -1.03 14.14 -13.14
CA LEU A 240 -2.33 14.16 -12.49
C LEU A 240 -2.78 15.59 -12.16
N TYR A 241 -1.89 16.43 -11.62
CA TYR A 241 -2.19 17.84 -11.34
C TYR A 241 -2.63 18.59 -12.60
N LYS A 242 -1.88 18.47 -13.70
CA LYS A 242 -2.21 19.10 -14.98
C LYS A 242 -3.58 18.63 -15.49
N ALA A 243 -3.84 17.33 -15.46
CA ALA A 243 -5.09 16.74 -15.93
C ALA A 243 -6.32 17.21 -15.12
N LEU A 244 -6.18 17.33 -13.80
CA LEU A 244 -7.22 17.86 -12.91
C LEU A 244 -7.48 19.36 -13.20
N LYS A 245 -6.44 20.17 -13.32
CA LYS A 245 -6.56 21.60 -13.66
C LYS A 245 -7.23 21.83 -15.02
N GLN A 246 -6.96 20.99 -16.00
CA GLN A 246 -7.56 21.05 -17.34
C GLN A 246 -8.96 20.44 -17.43
N GLY A 247 -9.46 19.81 -16.34
CA GLY A 247 -10.74 19.12 -16.33
C GLY A 247 -10.79 17.87 -17.21
N LYS A 248 -9.64 17.27 -17.53
CA LYS A 248 -9.55 15.97 -18.21
C LYS A 248 -9.97 14.87 -17.25
N ILE A 249 -9.49 14.91 -16.00
CA ILE A 249 -9.86 14.05 -14.87
C ILE A 249 -10.78 14.84 -13.94
N ALA A 250 -11.91 14.25 -13.53
CA ALA A 250 -12.88 14.91 -12.67
C ALA A 250 -12.47 14.97 -11.20
N GLY A 251 -11.58 14.07 -10.78
CA GLY A 251 -11.09 14.06 -9.42
C GLY A 251 -10.15 12.88 -9.15
N ALA A 252 -9.45 12.93 -8.02
CA ALA A 252 -8.59 11.86 -7.55
C ALA A 252 -8.78 11.58 -6.06
N ALA A 253 -8.42 10.37 -5.63
CA ALA A 253 -8.36 9.99 -4.22
C ALA A 253 -7.01 9.34 -3.93
N LEU A 254 -6.21 9.97 -3.06
CA LEU A 254 -4.83 9.59 -2.80
C LEU A 254 -4.60 9.32 -1.31
N ASP A 255 -4.18 8.10 -1.00
CA ASP A 255 -3.74 7.71 0.34
C ASP A 255 -2.21 7.71 0.46
N VAL A 256 -1.50 7.84 -0.66
CA VAL A 256 -0.04 7.76 -0.78
C VAL A 256 0.49 8.80 -1.76
N PHE A 257 1.74 9.25 -1.54
CA PHE A 257 2.39 10.30 -2.31
C PHE A 257 3.84 9.94 -2.62
N GLU A 258 4.37 10.45 -3.73
CA GLU A 258 5.72 10.13 -4.21
C GLU A 258 6.79 10.47 -3.16
N LYS A 259 6.70 11.62 -2.51
CA LYS A 259 7.65 12.08 -1.50
C LYS A 259 7.26 11.77 -0.05
N GLY A 260 6.28 10.86 0.14
CA GLY A 260 5.77 10.51 1.47
C GLY A 260 4.82 11.58 2.02
N LYS A 261 5.31 12.56 2.79
CA LYS A 261 4.47 13.67 3.32
C LYS A 261 4.29 14.74 2.24
N PRO A 262 3.05 15.02 1.77
CA PRO A 262 2.82 15.85 0.58
C PRO A 262 2.69 17.35 0.87
N PHE A 263 3.27 17.88 1.95
CA PHE A 263 2.99 19.25 2.41
C PHE A 263 3.32 20.34 1.38
N ASP A 264 4.25 20.09 0.47
CA ASP A 264 4.62 21.00 -0.62
C ASP A 264 3.97 20.61 -1.97
N SER A 265 3.05 19.65 -1.98
CA SER A 265 2.40 19.20 -3.22
C SER A 265 1.30 20.16 -3.65
N PRO A 266 1.32 20.66 -4.90
CA PRO A 266 0.25 21.51 -5.42
C PRO A 266 -1.10 20.79 -5.53
N LEU A 267 -1.11 19.46 -5.44
CA LEU A 267 -2.33 18.66 -5.39
C LEU A 267 -3.20 19.02 -4.18
N LEU A 268 -2.60 19.41 -3.05
CA LEU A 268 -3.33 19.78 -1.83
C LEU A 268 -4.20 21.03 -1.99
N GLU A 269 -3.95 21.85 -3.01
CA GLU A 269 -4.73 23.04 -3.32
C GLU A 269 -6.03 22.75 -4.09
N LEU A 270 -6.22 21.50 -4.57
CA LEU A 270 -7.30 21.14 -5.44
C LEU A 270 -8.52 20.59 -4.67
N ASP A 271 -9.66 21.27 -4.79
CA ASP A 271 -10.95 20.81 -4.21
C ASP A 271 -11.44 19.46 -4.79
N SER A 272 -10.95 19.08 -5.98
CA SER A 272 -11.35 17.84 -6.68
C SER A 272 -10.62 16.58 -6.19
N ILE A 273 -9.86 16.68 -5.10
CA ILE A 273 -9.10 15.55 -4.57
C ILE A 273 -9.54 15.21 -3.14
N VAL A 274 -9.53 13.93 -2.81
CA VAL A 274 -9.67 13.39 -1.45
C VAL A 274 -8.32 12.83 -1.02
N PHE A 275 -7.85 13.22 0.17
CA PHE A 275 -6.55 12.79 0.70
C PHE A 275 -6.71 12.08 2.03
N THR A 276 -5.84 11.09 2.27
CA THR A 276 -5.62 10.47 3.57
C THR A 276 -4.13 10.23 3.80
N PRO A 277 -3.64 10.26 5.06
CA PRO A 277 -2.22 10.14 5.37
C PRO A 277 -1.78 8.67 5.54
N HIS A 278 -1.87 7.89 4.46
CA HIS A 278 -1.48 6.48 4.38
C HIS A 278 -2.22 5.59 5.38
N LEU A 279 -3.55 5.59 5.32
CA LEU A 279 -4.43 4.89 6.24
C LEU A 279 -4.89 3.50 5.78
N GLY A 280 -4.51 3.05 4.59
CA GLY A 280 -4.99 1.78 4.01
C GLY A 280 -4.84 0.55 4.92
N ALA A 281 -3.85 0.52 5.83
CA ALA A 281 -3.64 -0.54 6.81
C ALA A 281 -4.00 -0.12 8.25
N SER A 282 -4.57 1.06 8.47
CA SER A 282 -4.77 1.66 9.79
C SER A 282 -6.14 1.32 10.39
N THR A 283 -6.41 0.02 10.58
CA THR A 283 -7.56 -0.49 11.33
C THR A 283 -7.10 -1.38 12.47
N GLU A 284 -7.86 -1.45 13.55
CA GLU A 284 -7.55 -2.27 14.73
C GLU A 284 -7.35 -3.74 14.33
N GLU A 285 -8.22 -4.27 13.47
CA GLU A 285 -8.18 -5.64 13.01
C GLU A 285 -6.94 -5.94 12.17
N ALA A 286 -6.57 -5.04 11.25
CA ALA A 286 -5.36 -5.21 10.44
C ALA A 286 -4.10 -5.16 11.31
N GLN A 287 -4.02 -4.19 12.23
CA GLN A 287 -2.90 -4.05 13.15
C GLN A 287 -2.71 -5.30 14.02
N LYS A 288 -3.81 -5.83 14.55
CA LYS A 288 -3.82 -7.05 15.38
C LYS A 288 -3.40 -8.28 14.55
N ARG A 289 -4.00 -8.49 13.37
CA ARG A 289 -3.65 -9.62 12.49
C ARG A 289 -2.17 -9.60 12.11
N VAL A 290 -1.69 -8.45 11.64
CA VAL A 290 -0.28 -8.26 11.26
C VAL A 290 0.66 -8.58 12.42
N ALA A 291 0.37 -8.05 13.63
CA ALA A 291 1.21 -8.27 14.81
C ALA A 291 1.29 -9.75 15.19
N ILE A 292 0.15 -10.47 15.17
CA ILE A 292 0.11 -11.91 15.47
C ILE A 292 0.89 -12.72 14.44
N VAL A 293 0.71 -12.41 13.14
CA VAL A 293 1.39 -13.11 12.03
C VAL A 293 2.90 -12.91 12.14
N ILE A 294 3.36 -11.66 12.29
CA ILE A 294 4.80 -11.35 12.40
C ILE A 294 5.41 -11.96 13.65
N ALA A 295 4.74 -11.91 14.81
CA ALA A 295 5.23 -12.55 16.01
C ALA A 295 5.47 -14.05 15.80
N SER A 296 4.51 -14.74 15.16
CA SER A 296 4.65 -16.18 14.87
C SER A 296 5.80 -16.45 13.91
N GLN A 297 5.91 -15.70 12.81
CA GLN A 297 6.98 -15.88 11.81
C GLN A 297 8.37 -15.64 12.40
N VAL A 298 8.54 -14.60 13.25
CA VAL A 298 9.83 -14.31 13.92
C VAL A 298 10.20 -15.44 14.86
N MET A 299 9.24 -15.97 15.63
CA MET A 299 9.48 -17.11 16.52
C MET A 299 9.92 -18.36 15.75
N ASP A 300 9.19 -18.68 14.67
CA ASP A 300 9.51 -19.82 13.80
C ASP A 300 10.93 -19.67 13.19
N ALA A 301 11.22 -18.51 12.63
CA ALA A 301 12.53 -18.24 12.02
C ALA A 301 13.70 -18.30 13.03
N LEU A 302 13.54 -17.76 14.23
CA LEU A 302 14.59 -17.79 15.25
C LEU A 302 14.83 -19.20 15.83
N LYS A 303 13.81 -20.06 15.86
CA LYS A 303 13.89 -21.43 16.39
C LYS A 303 14.23 -22.50 15.36
N GLY A 304 14.44 -22.12 14.09
CA GLY A 304 14.69 -23.05 12.99
C GLY A 304 13.43 -23.78 12.51
N GLY A 305 12.25 -23.21 12.73
CA GLY A 305 10.97 -23.65 12.20
C GLY A 305 10.78 -23.22 10.73
N GLU A 306 9.52 -23.37 10.23
CA GLU A 306 9.17 -22.99 8.87
C GLU A 306 9.22 -21.47 8.68
N VAL A 307 10.03 -21.02 7.72
CA VAL A 307 10.16 -19.59 7.39
C VAL A 307 9.19 -19.24 6.26
N ARG A 308 8.24 -18.36 6.52
CA ARG A 308 7.16 -17.97 5.60
C ARG A 308 7.23 -16.50 5.23
N ASN A 309 6.68 -16.16 4.06
CA ASN A 309 6.65 -14.79 3.55
C ASN A 309 8.05 -14.11 3.49
N VAL A 310 9.06 -14.91 3.14
CA VAL A 310 10.42 -14.41 2.93
C VAL A 310 10.45 -13.61 1.65
N VAL A 311 11.05 -12.43 1.73
CA VAL A 311 11.36 -11.60 0.58
C VAL A 311 12.87 -11.61 0.38
N SER A 312 13.30 -12.13 -0.75
CA SER A 312 14.72 -12.20 -1.15
C SER A 312 14.92 -11.46 -2.47
N LEU A 313 16.19 -11.23 -2.85
CA LEU A 313 16.52 -10.69 -4.17
C LEU A 313 15.90 -11.47 -5.32
N SER A 314 15.82 -12.81 -5.22
CA SER A 314 15.18 -13.66 -6.22
C SER A 314 13.67 -13.42 -6.29
N THR A 315 13.02 -13.11 -5.17
CA THR A 315 11.59 -12.77 -5.12
C THR A 315 11.34 -11.37 -5.69
N LEU A 316 12.21 -10.39 -5.40
CA LEU A 316 12.13 -9.05 -5.97
C LEU A 316 12.42 -9.07 -7.48
N SER A 317 13.44 -9.82 -7.92
CA SER A 317 13.80 -9.94 -9.34
C SER A 317 12.76 -10.69 -10.18
N SER A 318 11.87 -11.47 -9.58
CA SER A 318 10.73 -12.06 -10.32
C SER A 318 9.69 -11.01 -10.71
N PHE A 319 9.57 -9.92 -9.96
CA PHE A 319 8.75 -8.76 -10.34
C PHE A 319 9.46 -7.87 -11.39
N GLU A 320 10.79 -7.96 -11.52
CA GLU A 320 11.58 -7.18 -12.48
C GLU A 320 11.80 -7.89 -13.82
N LYS A 321 11.65 -9.22 -13.89
CA LYS A 321 12.01 -10.04 -15.06
C LYS A 321 10.93 -10.16 -16.13
N ILE A 322 9.79 -9.51 -15.98
CA ILE A 322 8.75 -9.56 -17.01
C ILE A 322 8.81 -8.26 -17.79
N SER A 323 9.73 -8.25 -18.76
CA SER A 323 9.62 -7.38 -19.93
C SER A 323 8.72 -8.04 -20.98
N PRO A 324 8.01 -7.22 -21.81
CA PRO A 324 7.17 -7.72 -22.87
C PRO A 324 7.94 -8.52 -23.90
#